data_be7bd64ad63aee75b3b208d607695f1e
#
_entry.id   be7bd64ad63aee75b3b208d607695f1e
#
_cell.length_a   1.000
_cell.length_b   1.000
_cell.length_c   1.000
_cell.angle_alpha   90.00
_cell.angle_beta   90.00
_cell.angle_gamma   90.00
#
_symmetry.space_group_name_H-M   'P 1'
#
loop_
_entity.id
_entity.type
_entity.pdbx_description
1 polymer ?
#
loop_
_entity_poly.entity_id
_entity_poly.type
_entity_poly.pdbx_seq_one_letter_code
_entity_poly.pdbx_strand_id
1 'polypeptide(L)'
;MGGKSRAESFFTAEEREAVTAAVQTAESETSGEIVAFVAPASHDHPQAAMVGGFLLALPLALLAMPWLGGFFWLGRENVWIFLICLTLFYLPLRLLVAKTPTLKRLFLFTEQVQEEVGEAALAAFYGHKLDATRERNGVLLFISVFERRVFILADKGVNDKVDAACWRGMVDSLTTAIRHGDRGPAVCRTIADIGTVLRQHFPPRPDDRNELDDLIVAS
;
A
#
# COMPACT_ATOMS: atom_id res chain seq x y z
N MET A 1 -11.83 18.82 12.94
CA MET A 1 -12.02 17.40 13.24
C MET A 1 -11.27 16.64 12.15
N GLY A 2 -10.06 16.16 12.44
CA GLY A 2 -9.27 15.36 11.50
C GLY A 2 -9.96 14.02 11.31
N GLY A 3 -10.31 13.69 10.07
CA GLY A 3 -10.82 12.36 9.73
C GLY A 3 -9.72 11.32 10.03
N LYS A 4 -10.07 10.16 10.58
CA LYS A 4 -9.14 9.04 10.77
C LYS A 4 -8.46 8.71 9.45
N SER A 5 -7.14 8.48 9.47
CA SER A 5 -6.40 8.06 8.29
C SER A 5 -6.94 6.70 7.80
N ARG A 6 -6.66 6.34 6.55
CA ARG A 6 -7.07 5.03 6.02
C ARG A 6 -6.40 3.87 6.75
N ALA A 7 -5.17 4.07 7.19
CA ALA A 7 -4.46 3.09 7.99
C ALA A 7 -5.12 2.93 9.37
N GLU A 8 -5.49 4.04 10.00
CA GLU A 8 -6.23 3.99 11.27
C GLU A 8 -7.60 3.30 11.18
N SER A 9 -8.25 3.36 10.01
CA SER A 9 -9.55 2.72 9.75
C SER A 9 -9.42 1.32 9.15
N PHE A 10 -8.21 0.83 8.89
CA PHE A 10 -7.98 -0.48 8.29
C PHE A 10 -8.35 -1.62 9.24
N PHE A 11 -8.00 -1.50 10.49
CA PHE A 11 -8.38 -2.41 11.57
C PHE A 11 -9.38 -1.77 12.53
N THR A 12 -10.28 -2.57 13.10
CA THR A 12 -11.03 -2.21 14.30
C THR A 12 -10.09 -2.19 15.51
N ALA A 13 -10.55 -1.67 16.66
CA ALA A 13 -9.76 -1.71 17.90
C ALA A 13 -9.46 -3.15 18.32
N GLU A 14 -10.47 -4.02 18.24
CA GLU A 14 -10.36 -5.44 18.55
C GLU A 14 -9.37 -6.17 17.62
N GLU A 15 -9.40 -5.86 16.32
CA GLU A 15 -8.45 -6.45 15.36
C GLU A 15 -7.01 -5.98 15.62
N ARG A 16 -6.79 -4.73 16.05
CA ARG A 16 -5.45 -4.25 16.43
C ARG A 16 -4.90 -5.01 17.62
N GLU A 17 -5.71 -5.17 18.66
CA GLU A 17 -5.32 -5.95 19.83
C GLU A 17 -5.01 -7.40 19.44
N ALA A 18 -5.84 -8.01 18.57
CA ALA A 18 -5.62 -9.36 18.09
C ALA A 18 -4.33 -9.48 17.27
N VAL A 19 -4.01 -8.50 16.41
CA VAL A 19 -2.76 -8.47 15.63
C VAL A 19 -1.55 -8.33 16.54
N THR A 20 -1.57 -7.39 17.50
CA THR A 20 -0.51 -7.24 18.50
C THR A 20 -0.29 -8.53 19.30
N ALA A 21 -1.37 -9.15 19.78
CA ALA A 21 -1.30 -10.42 20.51
C ALA A 21 -0.74 -11.56 19.63
N ALA A 22 -1.06 -11.57 18.33
CA ALA A 22 -0.53 -12.55 17.39
C ALA A 22 0.98 -12.40 17.20
N VAL A 23 1.49 -11.14 17.11
CA VAL A 23 2.94 -10.86 17.04
C VAL A 23 3.62 -11.37 18.31
N GLN A 24 3.15 -10.95 19.49
CA GLN A 24 3.73 -11.36 20.77
C GLN A 24 3.72 -12.88 20.96
N THR A 25 2.66 -13.55 20.51
CA THR A 25 2.58 -15.02 20.57
C THR A 25 3.64 -15.64 19.65
N ALA A 26 3.77 -15.14 18.42
CA ALA A 26 4.76 -15.65 17.47
C ALA A 26 6.19 -15.44 17.98
N GLU A 27 6.50 -14.25 18.50
CA GLU A 27 7.81 -13.89 19.04
C GLU A 27 8.17 -14.68 20.31
N SER A 28 7.19 -15.05 21.12
CA SER A 28 7.43 -15.90 22.31
C SER A 28 8.00 -17.28 21.97
N GLU A 29 7.87 -17.73 20.72
CA GLU A 29 8.33 -19.01 20.22
C GLU A 29 9.60 -18.94 19.35
N THR A 30 10.15 -17.73 19.13
CA THR A 30 11.34 -17.50 18.29
C THR A 30 12.16 -16.34 18.82
N SER A 31 13.43 -16.25 18.48
CA SER A 31 14.25 -15.03 18.69
C SER A 31 14.16 -14.05 17.52
N GLY A 32 13.28 -14.30 16.54
CA GLY A 32 13.05 -13.41 15.41
C GLY A 32 12.03 -12.34 15.75
N GLU A 33 12.23 -11.13 15.23
CA GLU A 33 11.37 -9.96 15.43
C GLU A 33 10.39 -9.77 14.26
N ILE A 34 9.11 -9.52 14.56
CA ILE A 34 8.06 -9.37 13.55
C ILE A 34 7.36 -8.02 13.74
N VAL A 35 7.42 -7.17 12.74
CA VAL A 35 6.70 -5.88 12.76
C VAL A 35 5.61 -5.88 11.71
N ALA A 36 4.36 -5.64 12.14
CA ALA A 36 3.24 -5.37 11.25
C ALA A 36 3.11 -3.86 11.03
N PHE A 37 3.29 -3.40 9.78
CA PHE A 37 3.22 -1.98 9.41
C PHE A 37 2.07 -1.70 8.45
N VAL A 38 1.18 -0.78 8.83
CA VAL A 38 0.04 -0.38 8.00
C VAL A 38 0.20 1.07 7.56
N ALA A 39 0.41 1.29 6.27
CA ALA A 39 0.51 2.60 5.65
C ALA A 39 -0.83 3.02 5.00
N PRO A 40 -1.26 4.29 5.11
CA PRO A 40 -2.46 4.77 4.44
C PRO A 40 -2.31 4.79 2.92
N ALA A 41 -1.13 5.13 2.43
CA ALA A 41 -0.66 5.08 1.06
C ALA A 41 0.87 5.09 1.08
N SER A 42 1.50 4.54 0.05
CA SER A 42 2.96 4.56 -0.10
C SER A 42 3.45 5.89 -0.66
N HIS A 43 2.69 6.46 -1.62
CA HIS A 43 3.00 7.74 -2.29
C HIS A 43 1.72 8.50 -2.69
N ASP A 44 1.86 9.80 -2.99
CA ASP A 44 0.73 10.65 -3.39
C ASP A 44 0.22 10.41 -4.83
N HIS A 45 0.95 9.71 -5.66
CA HIS A 45 0.62 9.39 -7.06
C HIS A 45 0.03 10.59 -7.86
N PRO A 46 0.74 11.73 -8.00
CA PRO A 46 0.22 12.90 -8.70
C PRO A 46 0.02 12.62 -10.21
N GLN A 47 0.77 11.68 -10.75
CA GLN A 47 0.71 11.26 -12.15
C GLN A 47 -0.65 10.64 -12.49
N ALA A 48 -1.25 9.84 -11.60
CA ALA A 48 -2.58 9.26 -11.80
C ALA A 48 -3.66 10.33 -11.95
N ALA A 49 -3.56 11.44 -11.19
CA ALA A 49 -4.48 12.56 -11.31
C ALA A 49 -4.29 13.35 -12.62
N MET A 50 -3.03 13.50 -13.08
CA MET A 50 -2.72 14.15 -14.35
C MET A 50 -3.25 13.36 -15.54
N VAL A 51 -2.90 12.07 -15.61
CA VAL A 51 -3.31 11.17 -16.70
C VAL A 51 -4.82 10.97 -16.69
N GLY A 52 -5.42 10.71 -15.52
CA GLY A 52 -6.86 10.53 -15.39
C GLY A 52 -7.63 11.78 -15.77
N GLY A 53 -7.17 12.96 -15.34
CA GLY A 53 -7.76 14.25 -15.74
C GLY A 53 -7.72 14.46 -17.25
N PHE A 54 -6.59 14.16 -17.89
CA PHE A 54 -6.41 14.30 -19.35
C PHE A 54 -7.28 13.30 -20.13
N LEU A 55 -7.27 12.02 -19.75
CA LEU A 55 -8.07 10.99 -20.41
C LEU A 55 -9.58 11.23 -20.31
N LEU A 56 -10.05 11.87 -19.24
CA LEU A 56 -11.45 12.26 -19.09
C LEU A 56 -11.78 13.56 -19.83
N ALA A 57 -10.86 14.52 -19.85
CA ALA A 57 -11.06 15.82 -20.50
C ALA A 57 -11.06 15.72 -22.02
N LEU A 58 -10.21 14.85 -22.60
CA LEU A 58 -10.04 14.71 -24.04
C LEU A 58 -11.35 14.40 -24.79
N PRO A 59 -12.10 13.33 -24.44
CA PRO A 59 -13.36 13.04 -25.11
C PRO A 59 -14.41 14.12 -24.92
N LEU A 60 -14.46 14.75 -23.75
CA LEU A 60 -15.40 15.86 -23.49
C LEU A 60 -15.09 17.09 -24.35
N ALA A 61 -13.81 17.42 -24.51
CA ALA A 61 -13.39 18.53 -25.38
C ALA A 61 -13.69 18.22 -26.86
N LEU A 62 -13.48 16.98 -27.32
CA LEU A 62 -13.84 16.57 -28.69
C LEU A 62 -15.34 16.63 -28.95
N LEU A 63 -16.17 16.27 -27.97
CA LEU A 63 -17.63 16.34 -28.08
C LEU A 63 -18.13 17.80 -28.03
N ALA A 64 -17.52 18.64 -27.18
CA ALA A 64 -17.92 20.04 -27.03
C ALA A 64 -17.52 20.92 -28.23
N MET A 65 -16.39 20.62 -28.88
CA MET A 65 -15.83 21.43 -29.98
C MET A 65 -16.84 21.72 -31.10
N PRO A 66 -17.53 20.75 -31.73
CA PRO A 66 -18.44 20.99 -32.85
C PRO A 66 -19.68 21.79 -32.43
N TRP A 67 -20.14 21.60 -31.18
CA TRP A 67 -21.30 22.35 -30.65
C TRP A 67 -20.96 23.80 -30.44
N LEU A 68 -19.85 24.12 -29.78
CA LEU A 68 -19.42 25.49 -29.52
C LEU A 68 -18.94 26.17 -30.80
N GLY A 69 -18.22 25.49 -31.67
CA GLY A 69 -17.79 26.02 -32.97
C GLY A 69 -18.97 26.37 -33.88
N GLY A 70 -20.02 25.58 -33.88
CA GLY A 70 -21.28 25.89 -34.56
C GLY A 70 -22.03 27.04 -33.95
N PHE A 71 -22.13 27.10 -32.62
CA PHE A 71 -22.85 28.17 -31.89
C PHE A 71 -22.19 29.56 -32.09
N PHE A 72 -20.85 29.62 -32.06
CA PHE A 72 -20.11 30.87 -32.22
C PHE A 72 -19.75 31.21 -33.68
N TRP A 73 -20.23 30.44 -34.66
CA TRP A 73 -19.93 30.62 -36.10
C TRP A 73 -18.44 30.61 -36.46
N LEU A 74 -17.61 29.97 -35.61
CA LEU A 74 -16.16 29.86 -35.74
C LEU A 74 -15.69 28.61 -36.52
N GLY A 75 -16.63 27.82 -37.06
CA GLY A 75 -16.37 26.58 -37.74
C GLY A 75 -16.38 25.39 -36.78
N ARG A 76 -16.85 24.26 -37.27
CA ARG A 76 -17.08 23.04 -36.46
C ARG A 76 -15.77 22.33 -36.04
N GLU A 77 -14.67 22.59 -36.71
CA GLU A 77 -13.36 21.95 -36.53
C GLU A 77 -12.29 22.96 -36.08
N ASN A 78 -12.66 23.91 -35.22
CA ASN A 78 -11.75 24.97 -34.78
C ASN A 78 -10.85 24.45 -33.64
N VAL A 79 -9.57 24.30 -33.94
CA VAL A 79 -8.54 23.82 -32.98
C VAL A 79 -8.44 24.69 -31.74
N TRP A 80 -8.66 26.00 -31.86
CA TRP A 80 -8.61 26.91 -30.69
C TRP A 80 -9.72 26.64 -29.71
N ILE A 81 -10.93 26.34 -30.19
CA ILE A 81 -12.08 25.96 -29.36
C ILE A 81 -11.78 24.64 -28.65
N PHE A 82 -11.19 23.66 -29.36
CA PHE A 82 -10.77 22.39 -28.77
C PHE A 82 -9.78 22.62 -27.63
N LEU A 83 -8.72 23.40 -27.82
CA LEU A 83 -7.70 23.67 -26.81
C LEU A 83 -8.28 24.40 -25.58
N ILE A 84 -9.19 25.34 -25.78
CA ILE A 84 -9.89 26.06 -24.71
C ILE A 84 -10.76 25.05 -23.93
N CYS A 85 -11.56 24.22 -24.60
CA CYS A 85 -12.39 23.21 -23.97
C CYS A 85 -11.54 22.19 -23.20
N LEU A 86 -10.45 21.71 -23.79
CA LEU A 86 -9.54 20.77 -23.16
C LEU A 86 -8.97 21.34 -21.87
N THR A 87 -8.49 22.58 -21.89
CA THR A 87 -7.94 23.24 -20.71
C THR A 87 -9.02 23.45 -19.64
N LEU A 88 -10.21 23.90 -20.06
CA LEU A 88 -11.34 24.16 -19.16
C LEU A 88 -11.83 22.88 -18.46
N PHE A 89 -11.88 21.74 -19.17
CA PHE A 89 -12.31 20.47 -18.60
C PHE A 89 -11.17 19.79 -17.81
N TYR A 90 -9.91 19.94 -18.25
CA TYR A 90 -8.77 19.28 -17.61
C TYR A 90 -8.61 19.64 -16.13
N LEU A 91 -8.63 20.93 -15.79
CA LEU A 91 -8.40 21.38 -14.42
C LEU A 91 -9.42 20.80 -13.42
N PRO A 92 -10.75 20.94 -13.62
CA PRO A 92 -11.72 20.38 -12.68
C PRO A 92 -11.69 18.83 -12.65
N LEU A 93 -11.47 18.17 -13.80
CA LEU A 93 -11.40 16.71 -13.84
C LEU A 93 -10.15 16.19 -13.16
N ARG A 94 -9.00 16.83 -13.34
CA ARG A 94 -7.79 16.50 -12.59
C ARG A 94 -8.01 16.62 -11.07
N LEU A 95 -8.66 17.68 -10.63
CA LEU A 95 -8.99 17.88 -9.21
C LEU A 95 -9.99 16.82 -8.71
N LEU A 96 -10.97 16.46 -9.55
CA LEU A 96 -11.91 15.38 -9.24
C LEU A 96 -11.20 14.04 -9.06
N VAL A 97 -10.31 13.67 -9.99
CA VAL A 97 -9.51 12.44 -9.90
C VAL A 97 -8.61 12.49 -8.66
N ALA A 98 -7.94 13.62 -8.40
CA ALA A 98 -7.06 13.76 -7.24
C ALA A 98 -7.80 13.56 -5.90
N LYS A 99 -9.04 14.08 -5.79
CA LYS A 99 -9.85 14.01 -4.57
C LYS A 99 -10.60 12.68 -4.42
N THR A 100 -10.81 11.93 -5.51
CA THR A 100 -11.60 10.70 -5.52
C THR A 100 -10.70 9.47 -5.56
N PRO A 101 -10.45 8.80 -4.42
CA PRO A 101 -9.51 7.67 -4.34
C PRO A 101 -9.83 6.51 -5.27
N THR A 102 -11.12 6.22 -5.43
CA THR A 102 -11.58 5.13 -6.32
C THR A 102 -11.25 5.44 -7.77
N LEU A 103 -11.46 6.69 -8.19
CA LEU A 103 -11.15 7.14 -9.54
C LEU A 103 -9.64 7.22 -9.77
N LYS A 104 -8.89 7.70 -8.78
CA LYS A 104 -7.43 7.76 -8.84
C LYS A 104 -6.79 6.38 -9.05
N ARG A 105 -7.31 5.34 -8.39
CA ARG A 105 -6.83 3.95 -8.56
C ARG A 105 -7.00 3.41 -9.98
N LEU A 106 -8.02 3.86 -10.70
CA LEU A 106 -8.25 3.41 -12.07
C LEU A 106 -7.12 3.79 -13.03
N PHE A 107 -6.39 4.87 -12.68
CA PHE A 107 -5.29 5.43 -13.47
C PHE A 107 -3.90 5.13 -12.87
N LEU A 108 -3.80 4.19 -11.93
CA LEU A 108 -2.53 3.73 -11.39
C LEU A 108 -1.89 2.70 -12.34
N PHE A 109 -0.62 2.89 -12.63
CA PHE A 109 0.17 1.91 -13.39
C PHE A 109 0.71 0.84 -12.43
N THR A 110 0.36 -0.42 -12.69
CA THR A 110 0.62 -1.54 -11.77
C THR A 110 2.10 -1.75 -11.47
N GLU A 111 2.98 -1.62 -12.47
CA GLU A 111 4.43 -1.80 -12.30
C GLU A 111 5.03 -0.70 -11.42
N GLN A 112 4.73 0.56 -11.72
CA GLN A 112 5.20 1.70 -10.94
C GLN A 112 4.72 1.64 -9.49
N VAL A 113 3.45 1.27 -9.26
CA VAL A 113 2.91 1.07 -7.91
C VAL A 113 3.67 -0.02 -7.15
N GLN A 114 4.07 -1.09 -7.82
CA GLN A 114 4.82 -2.18 -7.20
C GLN A 114 6.20 -1.69 -6.71
N GLU A 115 6.89 -0.91 -7.52
CA GLU A 115 8.19 -0.32 -7.17
C GLU A 115 8.05 0.68 -6.02
N GLU A 116 7.12 1.64 -6.13
CA GLU A 116 6.89 2.68 -5.12
C GLU A 116 6.49 2.09 -3.76
N VAL A 117 5.64 1.05 -3.74
CA VAL A 117 5.27 0.36 -2.49
C VAL A 117 6.45 -0.43 -1.94
N GLY A 118 7.26 -1.05 -2.79
CA GLY A 118 8.48 -1.73 -2.39
C GLY A 118 9.51 -0.78 -1.75
N GLU A 119 9.70 0.40 -2.34
CA GLU A 119 10.57 1.44 -1.78
C GLU A 119 10.06 1.96 -0.43
N ALA A 120 8.75 2.17 -0.29
CA ALA A 120 8.14 2.58 0.97
C ALA A 120 8.28 1.49 2.05
N ALA A 121 8.12 0.22 1.68
CA ALA A 121 8.33 -0.90 2.58
C ALA A 121 9.80 -0.99 3.03
N LEU A 122 10.75 -0.77 2.11
CA LEU A 122 12.18 -0.74 2.41
C LEU A 122 12.54 0.44 3.31
N ALA A 123 11.97 1.62 3.05
CA ALA A 123 12.16 2.80 3.90
C ALA A 123 11.61 2.56 5.32
N ALA A 124 10.45 1.90 5.46
CA ALA A 124 9.90 1.51 6.74
C ALA A 124 10.80 0.49 7.47
N PHE A 125 11.33 -0.50 6.74
CA PHE A 125 12.22 -1.52 7.27
C PHE A 125 13.46 -0.90 7.93
N TYR A 126 14.16 -0.01 7.24
CA TYR A 126 15.33 0.69 7.80
C TYR A 126 14.95 1.78 8.80
N GLY A 127 13.85 2.48 8.57
CA GLY A 127 13.37 3.55 9.46
C GLY A 127 13.01 3.03 10.87
N HIS A 128 12.49 1.82 10.95
CA HIS A 128 12.17 1.13 12.21
C HIS A 128 13.27 0.18 12.70
N LYS A 129 14.48 0.23 12.06
CA LYS A 129 15.68 -0.49 12.48
C LYS A 129 15.55 -2.02 12.51
N LEU A 130 14.71 -2.60 11.64
CA LEU A 130 14.59 -4.05 11.54
C LEU A 130 15.91 -4.72 11.09
N ASP A 131 16.80 -3.95 10.47
CA ASP A 131 18.15 -4.37 10.11
C ASP A 131 19.15 -4.30 11.28
N ALA A 132 18.76 -3.75 12.41
CA ALA A 132 19.64 -3.54 13.56
C ALA A 132 19.43 -4.59 14.67
N THR A 133 18.56 -5.59 14.46
CA THR A 133 18.37 -6.71 15.40
C THR A 133 19.66 -7.49 15.56
N ARG A 134 19.88 -8.06 16.76
CA ARG A 134 21.12 -8.76 17.13
C ARG A 134 21.52 -9.89 16.17
N GLU A 135 20.54 -10.59 15.60
CA GLU A 135 20.75 -11.73 14.70
C GLU A 135 20.42 -11.44 13.25
N ARG A 136 20.10 -10.19 12.91
CA ARG A 136 19.66 -9.83 11.56
C ARG A 136 18.43 -10.66 11.15
N ASN A 137 17.47 -10.83 12.05
CA ASN A 137 16.33 -11.72 11.95
C ASN A 137 14.98 -10.97 12.00
N GLY A 138 14.99 -9.67 11.74
CA GLY A 138 13.78 -8.84 11.63
C GLY A 138 12.98 -9.16 10.37
N VAL A 139 11.64 -9.22 10.51
CA VAL A 139 10.69 -9.41 9.40
C VAL A 139 9.62 -8.33 9.46
N LEU A 140 9.47 -7.58 8.37
CA LEU A 140 8.43 -6.57 8.20
C LEU A 140 7.28 -7.12 7.36
N LEU A 141 6.06 -7.12 7.91
CA LEU A 141 4.83 -7.29 7.15
C LEU A 141 4.26 -5.90 6.83
N PHE A 142 4.50 -5.41 5.62
CA PHE A 142 4.08 -4.09 5.17
C PHE A 142 2.75 -4.15 4.40
N ILE A 143 1.76 -3.38 4.81
CA ILE A 143 0.43 -3.32 4.18
C ILE A 143 0.16 -1.88 3.72
N SER A 144 0.10 -1.66 2.41
CA SER A 144 -0.34 -0.39 1.84
C SER A 144 -1.83 -0.43 1.51
N VAL A 145 -2.63 0.36 2.25
CA VAL A 145 -4.10 0.32 2.19
C VAL A 145 -4.63 0.92 0.89
N PHE A 146 -4.06 2.04 0.43
CA PHE A 146 -4.52 2.70 -0.79
C PHE A 146 -4.22 1.89 -2.03
N GLU A 147 -3.00 1.39 -2.17
CA GLU A 147 -2.53 0.60 -3.31
C GLU A 147 -3.02 -0.86 -3.25
N ARG A 148 -3.54 -1.31 -2.09
CA ARG A 148 -3.95 -2.69 -1.83
C ARG A 148 -2.83 -3.68 -2.11
N ARG A 149 -1.65 -3.36 -1.61
CA ARG A 149 -0.44 -4.17 -1.76
C ARG A 149 0.09 -4.59 -0.41
N VAL A 150 0.67 -5.78 -0.40
CA VAL A 150 1.34 -6.35 0.77
C VAL A 150 2.75 -6.72 0.37
N PHE A 151 3.70 -6.45 1.26
CA PHE A 151 5.09 -6.90 1.14
C PHE A 151 5.52 -7.57 2.44
N ILE A 152 6.31 -8.63 2.32
CA ILE A 152 7.07 -9.19 3.43
C ILE A 152 8.54 -8.97 3.11
N LEU A 153 9.21 -8.21 3.96
CA LEU A 153 10.65 -7.97 3.89
C LEU A 153 11.32 -8.62 5.10
N ALA A 154 12.29 -9.44 4.84
CA ALA A 154 13.08 -10.11 5.86
C ALA A 154 14.53 -9.62 5.80
N ASP A 155 15.19 -9.52 6.96
CA ASP A 155 16.60 -9.18 7.01
C ASP A 155 17.48 -10.32 6.45
N LYS A 156 18.73 -10.00 6.23
CA LYS A 156 19.70 -10.91 5.62
C LYS A 156 19.80 -12.26 6.33
N GLY A 157 19.82 -12.27 7.67
CA GLY A 157 19.92 -13.50 8.44
C GLY A 157 18.76 -14.47 8.20
N VAL A 158 17.56 -13.93 7.89
CA VAL A 158 16.37 -14.71 7.52
C VAL A 158 16.44 -15.12 6.04
N ASN A 159 16.74 -14.17 5.15
CA ASN A 159 16.80 -14.43 3.70
C ASN A 159 17.89 -15.45 3.30
N ASP A 160 18.95 -15.59 4.09
CA ASP A 160 19.99 -16.59 3.87
C ASP A 160 19.49 -18.02 4.16
N LYS A 161 18.37 -18.19 4.90
CA LYS A 161 17.83 -19.47 5.36
C LYS A 161 16.47 -19.84 4.78
N VAL A 162 15.69 -18.85 4.33
CA VAL A 162 14.29 -19.01 3.90
C VAL A 162 14.16 -18.65 2.42
N ASP A 163 13.53 -19.56 1.64
CA ASP A 163 13.30 -19.32 0.23
C ASP A 163 12.28 -18.19 0.00
N ALA A 164 12.58 -17.32 -0.96
CA ALA A 164 11.69 -16.24 -1.38
C ALA A 164 10.29 -16.71 -1.86
N ALA A 165 10.16 -17.97 -2.30
CA ALA A 165 8.86 -18.55 -2.67
C ALA A 165 7.92 -18.69 -1.46
N CYS A 166 8.47 -18.92 -0.26
CA CYS A 166 7.71 -18.99 0.99
C CYS A 166 6.99 -17.66 1.26
N TRP A 167 7.70 -16.55 1.17
CA TRP A 167 7.15 -15.21 1.36
C TRP A 167 6.09 -14.87 0.31
N ARG A 168 6.32 -15.22 -0.96
CA ARG A 168 5.34 -14.99 -2.03
C ARG A 168 4.01 -15.70 -1.77
N GLY A 169 4.05 -16.96 -1.35
CA GLY A 169 2.84 -17.71 -1.00
C GLY A 169 2.02 -17.06 0.12
N MET A 170 2.69 -16.55 1.17
CA MET A 170 2.04 -15.83 2.26
C MET A 170 1.41 -14.51 1.78
N VAL A 171 2.14 -13.73 0.97
CA VAL A 171 1.64 -12.45 0.40
C VAL A 171 0.40 -12.68 -0.46
N ASP A 172 0.40 -13.70 -1.32
CA ASP A 172 -0.73 -14.03 -2.19
C ASP A 172 -1.95 -14.45 -1.39
N SER A 173 -1.76 -15.30 -0.38
CA SER A 173 -2.83 -15.75 0.52
C SER A 173 -3.43 -14.58 1.30
N LEU A 174 -2.60 -13.74 1.90
CA LEU A 174 -3.03 -12.57 2.64
C LEU A 174 -3.75 -11.55 1.75
N THR A 175 -3.19 -11.26 0.58
CA THR A 175 -3.79 -10.31 -0.37
C THR A 175 -5.18 -10.79 -0.81
N THR A 176 -5.35 -12.08 -1.04
CA THR A 176 -6.63 -12.70 -1.41
C THR A 176 -7.64 -12.58 -0.26
N ALA A 177 -7.25 -12.92 0.96
CA ALA A 177 -8.11 -12.83 2.13
C ALA A 177 -8.57 -11.38 2.42
N ILE A 178 -7.65 -10.41 2.32
CA ILE A 178 -7.99 -8.97 2.47
C ILE A 178 -9.01 -8.52 1.43
N ARG A 179 -8.89 -8.99 0.18
CA ARG A 179 -9.87 -8.67 -0.89
C ARG A 179 -11.27 -9.21 -0.58
N HIS A 180 -11.36 -10.33 0.11
CA HIS A 180 -12.62 -10.93 0.56
C HIS A 180 -13.16 -10.30 1.87
N GLY A 181 -12.45 -9.32 2.44
CA GLY A 181 -12.88 -8.60 3.64
C GLY A 181 -12.38 -9.18 4.96
N ASP A 182 -11.64 -10.29 4.93
CA ASP A 182 -11.07 -10.97 6.10
C ASP A 182 -9.71 -10.36 6.46
N ARG A 183 -9.71 -9.13 7.02
CA ARG A 183 -8.47 -8.34 7.24
C ARG A 183 -7.71 -8.78 8.49
N GLY A 184 -8.28 -8.56 9.66
CA GLY A 184 -7.66 -8.87 10.94
C GLY A 184 -7.27 -10.34 11.07
N PRO A 185 -8.20 -11.29 10.91
CA PRO A 185 -7.89 -12.71 11.01
C PRO A 185 -6.84 -13.18 9.99
N ALA A 186 -6.84 -12.61 8.77
CA ALA A 186 -5.85 -12.97 7.76
C ALA A 186 -4.45 -12.48 8.12
N VAL A 187 -4.32 -11.27 8.65
CA VAL A 187 -3.04 -10.74 9.13
C VAL A 187 -2.53 -11.57 10.30
N CYS A 188 -3.38 -11.93 11.27
CA CYS A 188 -3.00 -12.80 12.38
C CYS A 188 -2.49 -14.17 11.90
N ARG A 189 -3.16 -14.79 10.92
CA ARG A 189 -2.69 -16.06 10.31
C ARG A 189 -1.33 -15.90 9.65
N THR A 190 -1.14 -14.84 8.88
CA THR A 190 0.16 -14.59 8.22
C THR A 190 1.27 -14.37 9.22
N ILE A 191 1.01 -13.66 10.34
CA ILE A 191 1.99 -13.49 11.42
C ILE A 191 2.34 -14.84 12.05
N ALA A 192 1.35 -15.70 12.31
CA ALA A 192 1.59 -17.05 12.83
C ALA A 192 2.43 -17.93 11.86
N ASP A 193 2.17 -17.79 10.54
CA ASP A 193 2.95 -18.49 9.50
C ASP A 193 4.40 -17.99 9.48
N ILE A 194 4.62 -16.66 9.55
CA ILE A 194 5.95 -16.03 9.67
C ILE A 194 6.66 -16.57 10.94
N GLY A 195 5.97 -16.54 12.09
CA GLY A 195 6.51 -17.05 13.35
C GLY A 195 6.92 -18.53 13.25
N THR A 196 6.12 -19.35 12.56
CA THR A 196 6.43 -20.77 12.33
C THR A 196 7.72 -20.95 11.52
N VAL A 197 7.92 -20.13 10.49
CA VAL A 197 9.16 -20.12 9.69
C VAL A 197 10.34 -19.66 10.52
N LEU A 198 10.18 -18.57 11.28
CA LEU A 198 11.25 -18.04 12.13
C LEU A 198 11.67 -19.05 13.21
N ARG A 199 10.72 -19.69 13.88
CA ARG A 199 10.98 -20.71 14.90
C ARG A 199 11.87 -21.86 14.40
N GLN A 200 11.74 -22.25 13.14
CA GLN A 200 12.57 -23.32 12.56
C GLN A 200 14.05 -22.95 12.45
N HIS A 201 14.34 -21.65 12.27
CA HIS A 201 15.69 -21.16 12.01
C HIS A 201 16.27 -20.30 13.13
N PHE A 202 15.42 -19.76 13.99
CA PHE A 202 15.75 -18.85 15.09
C PHE A 202 14.98 -19.27 16.35
N PRO A 203 15.41 -20.33 17.05
CA PRO A 203 14.73 -20.80 18.26
C PRO A 203 14.79 -19.76 19.38
N PRO A 204 13.81 -19.77 20.32
CA PRO A 204 13.76 -18.82 21.42
C PRO A 204 14.99 -18.92 22.32
N ARG A 205 15.42 -17.80 22.89
CA ARG A 205 16.57 -17.70 23.78
C ARG A 205 16.16 -17.28 25.20
N PRO A 206 16.87 -17.71 26.22
CA PRO A 206 16.57 -17.31 27.60
C PRO A 206 16.81 -15.82 27.88
N ASP A 207 17.67 -15.15 27.06
CA ASP A 207 18.04 -13.73 27.19
C ASP A 207 17.37 -12.84 26.12
N ASP A 208 16.36 -13.38 25.45
CA ASP A 208 15.65 -12.68 24.38
C ASP A 208 14.83 -11.50 24.94
N ARG A 209 14.85 -10.39 24.24
CA ARG A 209 14.08 -9.19 24.56
C ARG A 209 13.43 -8.70 23.30
N ASN A 210 12.19 -8.34 23.37
CA ASN A 210 11.51 -7.62 22.28
C ASN A 210 12.25 -6.30 22.00
N GLU A 211 12.82 -6.18 20.80
CA GLU A 211 13.65 -5.05 20.38
C GLU A 211 12.84 -4.01 19.58
N LEU A 212 11.64 -4.37 19.07
CA LEU A 212 10.86 -3.59 18.12
C LEU A 212 9.38 -3.45 18.52
N ASP A 213 8.67 -2.54 17.86
CA ASP A 213 7.22 -2.35 18.04
C ASP A 213 6.43 -3.41 17.24
N ASP A 214 5.48 -4.09 17.87
CA ASP A 214 4.70 -5.19 17.27
C ASP A 214 3.79 -4.74 16.12
N LEU A 215 3.13 -3.58 16.28
CA LEU A 215 2.20 -3.03 15.29
C LEU A 215 2.37 -1.51 15.14
N ILE A 216 2.67 -1.07 13.94
CA ILE A 216 2.81 0.34 13.58
C ILE A 216 1.72 0.73 12.59
N VAL A 217 0.91 1.73 12.94
CA VAL A 217 -0.12 2.30 12.06
C VAL A 217 0.28 3.72 11.72
N ALA A 218 0.72 3.94 10.49
CA ALA A 218 1.12 5.26 10.02
C ALA A 218 -0.10 6.20 9.87
N SER A 219 0.06 7.46 10.25
CA SER A 219 -0.96 8.50 10.22
C SER A 219 -0.95 9.31 8.91
#